data_429edaf0060268b486b3bcac9ce685a8
#
_entry.id   429edaf0060268b486b3bcac9ce685a8
#
_cell.length_a   1.000
_cell.length_b   1.000
_cell.length_c   1.000
_cell.angle_alpha   90.00
_cell.angle_beta   90.00
_cell.angle_gamma   90.00
#
_symmetry.space_group_name_H-M   'P 1'
#
loop_
_entity.id
_entity.type
_entity.pdbx_description
1 polymer ?
#
loop_
_entity_poly.entity_id
_entity_poly.type
_entity_poly.pdbx_seq_one_letter_code
_entity_poly.pdbx_strand_id
1 'polypeptide(L)'
;FYVVGSKVTEEIKALEQPGNGIIVKGFVTEEELQALYAGCRLVVVPLRYGAGVKGKVVEAVYNGSVIVTTSIGAEGIPEAERVMKVADEPEAFAAEVTALYDDPAECRRLCEETQRYIRDYFSVDAAWKVIEEDFRPKASDRRAD
;
A
#
# COMPACT_ATOMS: atom_id res chain seq x y z
N PHE A 1 -0.78 -7.38 16.51
CA PHE A 1 -0.78 -7.55 15.06
C PHE A 1 -2.17 -8.02 14.62
N TYR A 2 -2.84 -7.29 13.72
CA TYR A 2 -4.15 -7.68 13.19
C TYR A 2 -4.00 -8.34 11.83
N VAL A 3 -4.64 -9.50 11.65
CA VAL A 3 -4.74 -10.17 10.35
C VAL A 3 -6.17 -9.99 9.83
N VAL A 4 -6.30 -9.29 8.70
CA VAL A 4 -7.57 -8.93 8.08
C VAL A 4 -7.66 -9.51 6.67
N GLY A 5 -8.76 -10.15 6.35
CA GLY A 5 -9.01 -10.71 5.02
C GLY A 5 -10.20 -11.66 4.98
N SER A 6 -10.88 -11.73 3.83
CA SER A 6 -12.12 -12.50 3.67
C SER A 6 -11.92 -14.03 3.59
N LYS A 7 -10.70 -14.49 3.26
CA LYS A 7 -10.40 -15.92 3.05
C LYS A 7 -9.27 -16.37 3.96
N VAL A 8 -9.52 -16.35 5.27
CA VAL A 8 -8.54 -16.78 6.27
C VAL A 8 -8.52 -18.30 6.33
N THR A 9 -7.34 -18.90 6.06
CA THR A 9 -7.14 -20.35 6.15
C THR A 9 -6.97 -20.79 7.61
N GLU A 10 -7.13 -22.08 7.88
CA GLU A 10 -6.91 -22.63 9.23
C GLU A 10 -5.46 -22.43 9.71
N GLU A 11 -4.48 -22.43 8.81
CA GLU A 11 -3.08 -22.12 9.12
C GLU A 11 -2.92 -20.68 9.63
N ILE A 12 -3.61 -19.73 9.00
CA ILE A 12 -3.59 -18.33 9.44
C ILE A 12 -4.33 -18.17 10.77
N LYS A 13 -5.46 -18.84 10.95
CA LYS A 13 -6.17 -18.83 12.24
C LYS A 13 -5.32 -19.39 13.38
N ALA A 14 -4.53 -20.43 13.12
CA ALA A 14 -3.62 -21.04 14.08
C ALA A 14 -2.48 -20.12 14.54
N LEU A 15 -2.25 -18.99 13.87
CA LEU A 15 -1.29 -17.97 14.32
C LEU A 15 -1.78 -17.21 15.55
N GLU A 16 -3.09 -17.13 15.77
CA GLU A 16 -3.65 -16.52 16.97
C GLU A 16 -3.50 -17.48 18.16
N GLN A 17 -2.65 -17.08 19.11
CA GLN A 17 -2.41 -17.83 20.33
C GLN A 17 -2.49 -16.90 21.53
N PRO A 18 -2.93 -17.39 22.71
CA PRO A 18 -3.01 -16.58 23.90
C PRO A 18 -1.68 -15.87 24.22
N GLY A 19 -1.70 -14.56 24.29
CA GLY A 19 -0.55 -13.75 24.72
C GLY A 19 0.50 -13.43 23.64
N ASN A 20 0.37 -13.90 22.40
CA ASN A 20 1.33 -13.58 21.34
C ASN A 20 1.07 -12.25 20.59
N GLY A 21 -0.03 -11.57 20.93
CA GLY A 21 -0.38 -10.28 20.32
C GLY A 21 -0.88 -10.36 18.86
N ILE A 22 -1.13 -11.56 18.33
CA ILE A 22 -1.74 -11.75 17.00
C ILE A 22 -3.25 -11.94 17.17
N ILE A 23 -4.03 -11.15 16.41
CA ILE A 23 -5.49 -11.18 16.41
C ILE A 23 -5.95 -11.39 14.96
N VAL A 24 -6.62 -12.51 14.70
CA VAL A 24 -7.12 -12.85 13.37
C VAL A 24 -8.58 -12.42 13.26
N LYS A 25 -8.82 -11.22 12.73
CA LYS A 25 -10.18 -10.66 12.59
C LYS A 25 -10.98 -11.27 11.43
N GLY A 26 -10.30 -11.81 10.44
CA GLY A 26 -10.98 -12.30 9.23
C GLY A 26 -11.58 -11.15 8.42
N PHE A 27 -12.84 -11.33 7.95
CA PHE A 27 -13.59 -10.26 7.29
C PHE A 27 -13.99 -9.19 8.32
N VAL A 28 -13.82 -7.94 7.94
CA VAL A 28 -14.23 -6.75 8.71
C VAL A 28 -15.10 -5.86 7.84
N THR A 29 -15.93 -5.02 8.46
CA THR A 29 -16.71 -4.00 7.74
C THR A 29 -15.79 -2.86 7.28
N GLU A 30 -16.30 -2.00 6.39
CA GLU A 30 -15.56 -0.82 5.92
C GLU A 30 -15.22 0.12 7.09
N GLU A 31 -16.15 0.34 8.02
CA GLU A 31 -15.95 1.18 9.19
C GLU A 31 -14.85 0.61 10.10
N GLU A 32 -14.84 -0.71 10.31
CA GLU A 32 -13.80 -1.38 11.09
C GLU A 32 -12.44 -1.30 10.39
N LEU A 33 -12.40 -1.45 9.07
CA LEU A 33 -11.18 -1.34 8.28
C LEU A 33 -10.59 0.07 8.37
N GLN A 34 -11.42 1.10 8.22
CA GLN A 34 -11.01 2.50 8.38
C GLN A 34 -10.49 2.78 9.81
N ALA A 35 -11.14 2.22 10.83
CA ALA A 35 -10.67 2.34 12.21
C ALA A 35 -9.30 1.66 12.42
N LEU A 36 -9.05 0.53 11.75
CA LEU A 36 -7.75 -0.13 11.77
C LEU A 36 -6.68 0.71 11.08
N TYR A 37 -6.95 1.28 9.89
CA TYR A 37 -6.00 2.18 9.22
C TYR A 37 -5.67 3.39 10.09
N ALA A 38 -6.66 4.00 10.73
CA ALA A 38 -6.46 5.14 11.63
C ALA A 38 -5.68 4.79 12.92
N GLY A 39 -5.80 3.56 13.40
CA GLY A 39 -5.21 3.10 14.67
C GLY A 39 -3.89 2.35 14.56
N CYS A 40 -3.54 1.84 13.36
CA CYS A 40 -2.32 1.06 13.16
C CYS A 40 -1.11 1.97 12.87
N ARG A 41 0.04 1.60 13.42
CA ARG A 41 1.30 2.28 13.10
C ARG A 41 1.82 1.93 11.71
N LEU A 42 1.70 0.67 11.32
CA LEU A 42 2.17 0.11 10.06
C LEU A 42 1.10 -0.76 9.42
N VAL A 43 1.11 -0.80 8.10
CA VAL A 43 0.37 -1.77 7.29
C VAL A 43 1.37 -2.67 6.58
N VAL A 44 1.19 -3.98 6.69
CA VAL A 44 2.06 -4.98 6.05
C VAL A 44 1.30 -5.76 4.99
N VAL A 45 1.87 -5.88 3.79
CA VAL A 45 1.25 -6.55 2.65
C VAL A 45 2.24 -7.54 2.02
N PRO A 46 2.47 -8.72 2.65
CA PRO A 46 3.49 -9.70 2.24
C PRO A 46 3.00 -10.59 1.09
N LEU A 47 2.76 -10.03 -0.09
CA LEU A 47 2.28 -10.79 -1.25
C LEU A 47 3.40 -11.60 -1.91
N ARG A 48 3.12 -12.87 -2.17
CA ARG A 48 4.04 -13.78 -2.87
C ARG A 48 3.70 -13.99 -4.35
N TYR A 49 2.48 -13.64 -4.76
CA TYR A 49 1.98 -13.82 -6.12
C TYR A 49 0.86 -12.83 -6.42
N GLY A 50 0.58 -12.66 -7.68
CA GLY A 50 -0.45 -11.77 -8.21
C GLY A 50 0.12 -10.94 -9.35
N ALA A 51 -0.73 -10.41 -10.23
CA ALA A 51 -0.35 -9.54 -11.32
C ALA A 51 -1.09 -8.19 -11.22
N GLY A 52 -0.46 -7.14 -11.75
CA GLY A 52 -1.02 -5.80 -11.81
C GLY A 52 -1.11 -5.10 -10.46
N VAL A 53 -1.72 -3.93 -10.45
CA VAL A 53 -1.89 -3.09 -9.27
C VAL A 53 -2.72 -3.79 -8.18
N LYS A 54 -2.26 -3.75 -6.95
CA LYS A 54 -2.89 -4.41 -5.81
C LYS A 54 -3.81 -3.43 -5.07
N GLY A 55 -5.12 -3.63 -5.16
CA GLY A 55 -6.13 -2.76 -4.52
C GLY A 55 -5.84 -2.48 -3.05
N LYS A 56 -5.44 -3.50 -2.28
CA LYS A 56 -5.11 -3.34 -0.85
C LYS A 56 -3.87 -2.46 -0.58
N VAL A 57 -2.92 -2.39 -1.51
CA VAL A 57 -1.77 -1.48 -1.39
C VAL A 57 -2.19 -0.06 -1.72
N VAL A 58 -2.96 0.12 -2.81
CA VAL A 58 -3.53 1.43 -3.17
C VAL A 58 -4.42 1.98 -2.07
N GLU A 59 -5.24 1.13 -1.46
CA GLU A 59 -6.11 1.49 -0.34
C GLU A 59 -5.30 1.93 0.89
N ALA A 60 -4.23 1.21 1.23
CA ALA A 60 -3.33 1.59 2.31
C ALA A 60 -2.61 2.92 2.02
N VAL A 61 -2.14 3.13 0.78
CA VAL A 61 -1.59 4.41 0.33
C VAL A 61 -2.63 5.53 0.48
N TYR A 62 -3.86 5.31 0.00
CA TYR A 62 -4.94 6.29 0.08
C TYR A 62 -5.27 6.70 1.52
N ASN A 63 -5.19 5.75 2.46
CA ASN A 63 -5.38 6.02 3.89
C ASN A 63 -4.14 6.64 4.56
N GLY A 64 -3.08 6.98 3.82
CA GLY A 64 -1.88 7.61 4.36
C GLY A 64 -1.04 6.70 5.25
N SER A 65 -1.19 5.38 5.12
CA SER A 65 -0.51 4.41 5.96
C SER A 65 0.98 4.31 5.63
N VAL A 66 1.79 3.97 6.64
CA VAL A 66 3.18 3.53 6.45
C VAL A 66 3.17 2.05 6.07
N ILE A 67 3.74 1.72 4.91
CA ILE A 67 3.57 0.42 4.29
C ILE A 67 4.90 -0.31 4.18
N VAL A 68 4.89 -1.61 4.52
CA VAL A 68 5.93 -2.56 4.13
C VAL A 68 5.29 -3.61 3.23
N THR A 69 5.86 -3.81 2.05
CA THR A 69 5.31 -4.74 1.06
C THR A 69 6.43 -5.47 0.32
N THR A 70 6.06 -6.36 -0.59
CA THR A 70 6.98 -7.05 -1.51
C THR A 70 7.02 -6.34 -2.87
N SER A 71 7.96 -6.68 -3.73
CA SER A 71 8.01 -6.21 -5.12
C SER A 71 6.69 -6.50 -5.86
N ILE A 72 6.07 -7.65 -5.59
CA ILE A 72 4.75 -8.00 -6.14
C ILE A 72 3.65 -7.05 -5.62
N GLY A 73 3.72 -6.67 -4.34
CA GLY A 73 2.77 -5.72 -3.77
C GLY A 73 2.94 -4.30 -4.31
N ALA A 74 4.17 -3.90 -4.61
CA ALA A 74 4.51 -2.59 -5.17
C ALA A 74 4.30 -2.49 -6.69
N GLU A 75 4.02 -3.63 -7.37
CA GLU A 75 3.85 -3.67 -8.82
C GLU A 75 2.78 -2.68 -9.30
N GLY A 76 3.15 -1.83 -10.27
CA GLY A 76 2.27 -0.83 -10.87
C GLY A 76 2.03 0.42 -10.01
N ILE A 77 2.75 0.57 -8.89
CA ILE A 77 2.76 1.80 -8.07
C ILE A 77 3.98 2.62 -8.51
N PRO A 78 3.82 3.75 -9.19
CA PRO A 78 4.94 4.59 -9.62
C PRO A 78 5.78 5.05 -8.43
N GLU A 79 7.12 5.01 -8.54
CA GLU A 79 8.03 5.49 -7.48
C GLU A 79 7.66 4.95 -6.08
N ALA A 80 7.29 3.66 -5.99
CA ALA A 80 6.77 3.04 -4.77
C ALA A 80 7.67 3.25 -3.53
N GLU A 81 8.99 3.29 -3.73
CA GLU A 81 9.99 3.50 -2.70
C GLU A 81 9.90 4.86 -2.00
N ARG A 82 9.20 5.84 -2.58
CA ARG A 82 8.94 7.13 -1.92
C ARG A 82 8.02 6.99 -0.72
N VAL A 83 7.07 6.05 -0.78
CA VAL A 83 5.94 5.96 0.15
C VAL A 83 5.83 4.62 0.88
N MET A 84 6.66 3.64 0.50
CA MET A 84 6.65 2.32 1.15
C MET A 84 8.03 1.69 1.17
N LYS A 85 8.24 0.73 2.06
CA LYS A 85 9.41 -0.14 2.08
C LYS A 85 9.09 -1.41 1.33
N VAL A 86 10.04 -1.87 0.51
CA VAL A 86 9.88 -3.05 -0.34
C VAL A 86 10.96 -4.07 0.03
N ALA A 87 10.52 -5.27 0.43
CA ALA A 87 11.41 -6.37 0.74
C ALA A 87 10.74 -7.70 0.36
N ASP A 88 11.46 -8.56 -0.34
CA ASP A 88 10.93 -9.86 -0.81
C ASP A 88 11.28 -11.02 0.11
N GLU A 89 12.48 -10.99 0.70
CA GLU A 89 12.92 -12.05 1.60
C GLU A 89 12.31 -11.86 3.00
N PRO A 90 11.82 -12.95 3.64
CA PRO A 90 11.13 -12.88 4.92
C PRO A 90 11.92 -12.17 6.03
N GLU A 91 13.22 -12.41 6.12
CA GLU A 91 14.11 -11.80 7.10
C GLU A 91 14.26 -10.29 6.86
N ALA A 92 14.45 -9.89 5.60
CA ALA A 92 14.54 -8.49 5.22
C ALA A 92 13.20 -7.77 5.46
N PHE A 93 12.08 -8.43 5.13
CA PHE A 93 10.75 -7.90 5.37
C PHE A 93 10.50 -7.65 6.87
N ALA A 94 10.83 -8.63 7.71
CA ALA A 94 10.70 -8.49 9.16
C ALA A 94 11.61 -7.40 9.73
N ALA A 95 12.82 -7.26 9.19
CA ALA A 95 13.75 -6.20 9.57
C ALA A 95 13.20 -4.81 9.25
N GLU A 96 12.64 -4.60 8.04
CA GLU A 96 11.99 -3.32 7.67
C GLU A 96 10.78 -3.00 8.56
N VAL A 97 9.95 -4.00 8.87
CA VAL A 97 8.80 -3.81 9.79
C VAL A 97 9.28 -3.38 11.18
N THR A 98 10.29 -4.06 11.71
CA THR A 98 10.84 -3.75 13.05
C THR A 98 11.49 -2.37 13.08
N ALA A 99 12.33 -2.06 12.08
CA ALA A 99 12.99 -0.77 11.98
C ALA A 99 12.00 0.39 11.93
N LEU A 100 10.96 0.29 11.09
CA LEU A 100 9.91 1.31 11.02
C LEU A 100 9.08 1.39 12.30
N TYR A 101 8.78 0.26 12.93
CA TYR A 101 7.99 0.25 14.17
C TYR A 101 8.70 1.01 15.29
N ASP A 102 10.02 0.95 15.32
CA ASP A 102 10.87 1.60 16.35
C ASP A 102 11.29 3.02 15.96
N ASP A 103 10.96 3.48 14.73
CA ASP A 103 11.29 4.83 14.25
C ASP A 103 10.02 5.69 13.95
N PRO A 104 9.47 6.36 14.98
CA PRO A 104 8.33 7.25 14.79
C PRO A 104 8.61 8.47 13.89
N ALA A 105 9.89 8.88 13.75
CA ALA A 105 10.24 10.00 12.90
C ALA A 105 10.16 9.62 11.42
N GLU A 106 10.70 8.46 11.06
CA GLU A 106 10.58 7.92 9.70
C GLU A 106 9.12 7.58 9.34
N CYS A 107 8.35 7.01 10.27
CA CYS A 107 6.91 6.80 10.07
C CYS A 107 6.20 8.12 9.71
N ARG A 108 6.46 9.20 10.45
CA ARG A 108 5.86 10.51 10.20
C ARG A 108 6.26 11.06 8.83
N ARG A 109 7.56 10.97 8.49
CA ARG A 109 8.07 11.38 7.18
C ARG A 109 7.36 10.64 6.04
N LEU A 110 7.22 9.33 6.15
CA LEU A 110 6.53 8.50 5.15
C LEU A 110 5.05 8.85 5.04
N CYS A 111 4.35 9.08 6.15
CA CYS A 111 2.94 9.52 6.13
C CYS A 111 2.79 10.87 5.39
N GLU A 112 3.66 11.84 5.68
CA GLU A 112 3.63 13.14 5.00
C GLU A 112 3.93 13.01 3.50
N GLU A 113 4.89 12.17 3.14
CA GLU A 113 5.20 11.90 1.74
C GLU A 113 4.07 11.17 1.03
N THR A 114 3.43 10.21 1.68
CA THR A 114 2.25 9.51 1.14
C THR A 114 1.10 10.47 0.85
N GLN A 115 0.87 11.48 1.70
CA GLN A 115 -0.15 12.49 1.44
C GLN A 115 0.17 13.37 0.21
N ARG A 116 1.46 13.68 -0.03
CA ARG A 116 1.88 14.39 -1.26
C ARG A 116 1.72 13.48 -2.46
N TYR A 117 2.16 12.23 -2.35
CA TYR A 117 2.09 11.23 -3.39
C TYR A 117 0.65 10.98 -3.88
N ILE A 118 -0.32 10.91 -2.97
CA ILE A 118 -1.74 10.77 -3.33
C ILE A 118 -2.20 11.93 -4.22
N ARG A 119 -1.81 13.16 -3.90
CA ARG A 119 -2.14 14.32 -4.72
C ARG A 119 -1.49 14.26 -6.11
N ASP A 120 -0.24 13.77 -6.18
CA ASP A 120 0.53 13.73 -7.41
C ASP A 120 0.04 12.64 -8.38
N TYR A 121 -0.41 11.49 -7.86
CA TYR A 121 -0.70 10.29 -8.67
C TYR A 121 -2.17 9.85 -8.65
N PHE A 122 -2.94 10.19 -7.62
CA PHE A 122 -4.31 9.68 -7.41
C PHE A 122 -5.35 10.80 -7.28
N SER A 123 -5.00 12.04 -7.60
CA SER A 123 -5.97 13.14 -7.67
C SER A 123 -6.71 13.13 -9.01
N VAL A 124 -7.86 13.81 -9.03
CA VAL A 124 -8.60 14.07 -10.28
C VAL A 124 -7.73 14.84 -11.29
N ASP A 125 -6.92 15.78 -10.81
CA ASP A 125 -6.01 16.55 -11.66
C ASP A 125 -4.91 15.69 -12.27
N ALA A 126 -4.37 14.71 -11.50
CA ALA A 126 -3.40 13.76 -12.02
C ALA A 126 -4.00 12.88 -13.12
N ALA A 127 -5.21 12.34 -12.89
CA ALA A 127 -5.93 11.57 -13.90
C ALA A 127 -6.23 12.39 -15.15
N TRP A 128 -6.60 13.66 -14.98
CA TRP A 128 -6.90 14.56 -16.08
C TRP A 128 -5.68 14.86 -16.95
N LYS A 129 -4.50 15.04 -16.34
CA LYS A 129 -3.23 15.24 -17.07
C LYS A 129 -2.91 14.06 -17.99
N VAL A 130 -3.07 12.83 -17.52
CA VAL A 130 -2.83 11.63 -18.34
C VAL A 130 -3.79 11.60 -19.54
N ILE A 131 -5.08 11.86 -19.31
CA ILE A 131 -6.09 11.91 -20.36
C ILE A 131 -5.77 13.03 -21.38
N GLU A 132 -5.41 14.23 -20.94
CA GLU A 132 -5.03 15.32 -21.84
C GLU A 132 -3.82 14.99 -22.72
N GLU A 133 -2.81 14.32 -22.17
CA GLU A 133 -1.62 13.91 -22.93
C GLU A 133 -1.97 12.90 -24.01
N ASP A 134 -2.84 11.92 -23.71
CA ASP A 134 -3.27 10.90 -24.66
C ASP A 134 -4.16 11.46 -25.79
N PHE A 135 -4.94 12.51 -25.52
CA PHE A 135 -5.85 13.13 -26.46
C PHE A 135 -5.29 14.37 -27.16
N ARG A 136 -4.07 14.82 -26.84
CA ARG A 136 -3.41 15.89 -27.60
C ARG A 136 -3.13 15.42 -29.03
N PRO A 137 -3.55 16.20 -30.09
CA PRO A 137 -3.19 15.85 -31.46
C PRO A 137 -1.67 15.83 -31.59
N LYS A 138 -1.12 14.69 -31.98
CA LYS A 138 0.31 14.58 -32.26
C LYS A 138 0.63 15.52 -33.42
N ALA A 139 1.72 16.28 -33.32
CA ALA A 139 2.14 17.27 -34.31
C ALA A 139 2.30 16.69 -35.74
N SER A 140 2.35 15.36 -35.88
CA SER A 140 2.41 14.65 -37.16
C SER A 140 1.07 14.59 -37.93
N ASP A 141 -0.08 14.91 -37.31
CA ASP A 141 -1.40 14.83 -37.95
C ASP A 141 -1.80 16.14 -38.69
N ARG A 142 -0.97 17.16 -38.65
CA ARG A 142 -1.11 18.30 -39.55
C ARG A 142 -0.57 17.92 -40.93
N ARG A 143 -1.38 17.18 -41.68
CA ARG A 143 -1.14 17.05 -43.11
C ARG A 143 -1.30 18.44 -43.72
N ALA A 144 -0.24 18.84 -44.44
CA ALA A 144 -0.31 20.01 -45.31
C ALA A 144 -1.42 19.78 -46.34
N ASP A 145 -2.42 20.66 -46.35
CA ASP A 145 -3.24 20.89 -47.50
C ASP A 145 -2.51 21.86 -48.44
#